data_85aa5e52df92a0ab1e064f17444d2d2f
#
_entry.id   85aa5e52df92a0ab1e064f17444d2d2f
#
_cell.length_a   1.000
_cell.length_b   1.000
_cell.length_c   1.000
_cell.angle_alpha   90.00
_cell.angle_beta   90.00
_cell.angle_gamma   90.00
#
_symmetry.space_group_name_H-M   'P 1'
#
loop_
_entity.id
_entity.type
_entity.pdbx_description
1 polymer ?
#
loop_
_entity_poly.entity_id
_entity_poly.type
_entity_poly.pdbx_seq_one_letter_code
_entity_poly.pdbx_strand_id
1 'polypeptide(L)'
;VRLEHGELRSKDMRDVRPEFNEGVNIVPQVIANGGEEMSVLVDYLKSLGYNRIDVNAGCPFPLQTRHGRGAGLLVAPDRFEELATVMKKNNDIVFSLKMRLGMDDACQWQQCIDTINDMPLCHVVMHPRIATQQYKGEVCLSAFDEFLTACKHPVVYNGDICSVEEIKSLEERYGERLAGVMIGRGLLARP
;
A
#
# COMPACT_ATOMS: atom_id res chain seq x y z
N VAL A 1 7.10 4.24 7.83
CA VAL A 1 7.06 4.89 9.17
C VAL A 1 5.90 4.34 9.97
N ARG A 2 6.07 4.14 11.25
CA ARG A 2 5.03 3.62 12.15
C ARG A 2 5.19 4.16 13.56
N LEU A 3 4.13 4.03 14.35
CA LEU A 3 4.22 4.22 15.81
C LEU A 3 4.64 2.92 16.51
N GLU A 4 5.36 3.08 17.60
CA GLU A 4 5.73 2.02 18.55
C GLU A 4 5.44 2.54 19.96
N HIS A 5 4.53 1.88 20.67
CA HIS A 5 4.03 2.35 21.98
C HIS A 5 3.44 3.79 21.96
N GLY A 6 2.80 4.18 20.84
CA GLY A 6 2.22 5.51 20.66
C GLY A 6 3.22 6.60 20.21
N GLU A 7 4.50 6.28 20.09
CA GLU A 7 5.56 7.21 19.70
C GLU A 7 6.15 6.88 18.33
N LEU A 8 6.69 7.88 17.65
CA LEU A 8 7.42 7.71 16.40
C LEU A 8 8.72 6.94 16.65
N ARG A 9 8.93 5.85 15.91
CA ARG A 9 10.12 5.02 16.05
C ARG A 9 11.37 5.74 15.54
N SER A 10 12.40 5.88 16.38
CA SER A 10 13.62 6.64 16.08
C SER A 10 14.31 6.22 14.77
N LYS A 11 14.32 4.90 14.47
CA LYS A 11 14.87 4.40 13.20
C LYS A 11 14.07 4.93 12.00
N ASP A 12 12.73 4.86 12.05
CA ASP A 12 11.87 5.30 10.96
C ASP A 12 11.96 6.82 10.77
N MET A 13 12.07 7.58 11.88
CA MET A 13 12.30 9.03 11.81
C MET A 13 13.59 9.37 11.09
N ARG A 14 14.68 8.65 11.41
CA ARG A 14 15.97 8.84 10.73
C ARG A 14 15.88 8.53 9.24
N ASP A 15 15.23 7.41 8.88
CA ASP A 15 15.17 6.91 7.51
C ASP A 15 14.38 7.84 6.57
N VAL A 16 13.49 8.69 7.09
CA VAL A 16 12.70 9.65 6.28
C VAL A 16 13.18 11.10 6.38
N ARG A 17 14.28 11.38 7.08
CA ARG A 17 14.81 12.74 7.13
C ARG A 17 15.35 13.16 5.77
N PRO A 18 14.97 14.37 5.26
CA PRO A 18 15.42 14.84 3.95
C PRO A 18 16.94 14.88 3.80
N GLU A 19 17.67 15.25 4.86
CA GLU A 19 19.15 15.33 4.85
C GLU A 19 19.84 13.98 4.61
N PHE A 20 19.16 12.85 4.88
CA PHE A 20 19.68 11.51 4.58
C PHE A 20 19.20 10.95 3.24
N ASN A 21 18.38 11.72 2.53
CA ASN A 21 17.78 11.31 1.26
C ASN A 21 18.03 12.35 0.15
N GLU A 22 19.07 13.14 0.26
CA GLU A 22 19.41 14.15 -0.74
C GLU A 22 19.64 13.52 -2.12
N GLY A 23 19.03 14.11 -3.14
CA GLY A 23 19.11 13.62 -4.52
C GLY A 23 18.26 12.36 -4.82
N VAL A 24 17.52 11.84 -3.85
CA VAL A 24 16.62 10.70 -4.03
C VAL A 24 15.17 11.16 -3.87
N ASN A 25 14.34 10.91 -4.89
CA ASN A 25 12.90 11.18 -4.82
C ASN A 25 12.19 10.03 -4.10
N ILE A 26 12.07 10.12 -2.78
CA ILE A 26 11.37 9.13 -1.97
C ILE A 26 9.92 9.51 -1.73
N VAL A 27 9.05 8.50 -1.65
CA VAL A 27 7.69 8.61 -1.12
C VAL A 27 7.65 7.82 0.19
N PRO A 28 7.52 8.50 1.35
CA PRO A 28 7.43 7.80 2.63
C PRO A 28 6.22 6.89 2.67
N GLN A 29 6.41 5.65 3.14
CA GLN A 29 5.31 4.72 3.37
C GLN A 29 4.98 4.69 4.86
N VAL A 30 3.69 4.88 5.18
CA VAL A 30 3.16 4.77 6.54
C VAL A 30 2.45 3.44 6.73
N ILE A 31 2.52 2.91 7.94
CA ILE A 31 1.76 1.74 8.35
C ILE A 31 1.04 2.07 9.67
N ALA A 32 -0.26 2.25 9.59
CA ALA A 32 -1.14 2.65 10.68
C ALA A 32 -2.23 1.60 10.90
N ASN A 33 -2.87 1.63 12.06
CA ASN A 33 -3.98 0.74 12.41
C ASN A 33 -5.35 1.43 12.44
N GLY A 34 -5.39 2.72 12.14
CA GLY A 34 -6.60 3.54 12.17
C GLY A 34 -6.28 5.03 12.08
N GLY A 35 -7.30 5.87 12.26
CA GLY A 35 -7.22 7.31 12.03
C GLY A 35 -6.28 8.05 12.96
N GLU A 36 -6.21 7.67 14.24
CA GLU A 36 -5.34 8.32 15.23
C GLU A 36 -3.86 8.18 14.84
N GLU A 37 -3.39 6.94 14.62
CA GLU A 37 -2.02 6.70 14.18
C GLU A 37 -1.72 7.37 12.84
N MET A 38 -2.68 7.30 11.90
CA MET A 38 -2.53 7.92 10.58
C MET A 38 -2.34 9.42 10.70
N SER A 39 -3.11 10.13 11.55
CA SER A 39 -2.99 11.56 11.75
C SER A 39 -1.60 11.96 12.25
N VAL A 40 -1.09 11.27 13.28
CA VAL A 40 0.25 11.53 13.83
C VAL A 40 1.34 11.34 12.77
N LEU A 41 1.23 10.26 11.96
CA LEU A 41 2.21 9.97 10.91
C LEU A 41 2.18 10.98 9.77
N VAL A 42 0.99 11.41 9.35
CA VAL A 42 0.81 12.44 8.31
C VAL A 42 1.35 13.78 8.78
N ASP A 43 0.99 14.22 9.98
CA ASP A 43 1.47 15.50 10.53
C ASP A 43 3.00 15.54 10.65
N TYR A 44 3.61 14.44 11.10
CA TYR A 44 5.06 14.31 11.14
C TYR A 44 5.71 14.45 9.75
N LEU A 45 5.20 13.69 8.76
CA LEU A 45 5.76 13.75 7.41
C LEU A 45 5.55 15.10 6.74
N LYS A 46 4.41 15.75 6.97
CA LYS A 46 4.17 17.15 6.54
C LYS A 46 5.18 18.11 7.16
N SER A 47 5.51 17.96 8.44
CA SER A 47 6.50 18.79 9.12
C SER A 47 7.91 18.67 8.51
N LEU A 48 8.20 17.55 7.83
CA LEU A 48 9.44 17.34 7.07
C LEU A 48 9.36 17.82 5.61
N GLY A 49 8.22 18.38 5.17
CA GLY A 49 8.02 18.89 3.82
C GLY A 49 7.56 17.84 2.80
N TYR A 50 7.18 16.64 3.23
CA TYR A 50 6.61 15.64 2.31
C TYR A 50 5.18 16.01 1.94
N ASN A 51 4.88 15.93 0.63
CA ASN A 51 3.56 16.14 0.04
C ASN A 51 3.03 14.90 -0.67
N ARG A 52 3.73 13.76 -0.56
CA ARG A 52 3.32 12.45 -1.09
C ARG A 52 3.53 11.39 -0.02
N ILE A 53 2.52 10.58 0.23
CA ILE A 53 2.54 9.52 1.26
C ILE A 53 1.89 8.26 0.69
N ASP A 54 2.58 7.12 0.82
CA ASP A 54 2.00 5.81 0.52
C ASP A 54 1.51 5.13 1.79
N VAL A 55 0.32 4.52 1.74
CA VAL A 55 -0.28 3.81 2.88
C VAL A 55 -0.18 2.31 2.68
N ASN A 56 0.34 1.63 3.69
CA ASN A 56 0.54 0.19 3.66
C ASN A 56 -0.66 -0.56 4.28
N ALA A 57 -1.45 -1.22 3.44
CA ALA A 57 -2.48 -2.18 3.81
C ALA A 57 -2.16 -3.61 3.31
N GLY A 58 -0.86 -3.93 3.15
CA GLY A 58 -0.44 -5.21 2.58
C GLY A 58 0.67 -5.94 3.33
N CYS A 59 1.27 -5.35 4.38
CA CYS A 59 2.32 -6.01 5.15
C CYS A 59 1.78 -7.27 5.84
N PRO A 60 2.35 -8.47 5.57
CA PRO A 60 1.81 -9.72 6.08
C PRO A 60 2.41 -10.15 7.42
N PHE A 61 3.38 -9.41 7.94
CA PHE A 61 4.11 -9.84 9.14
C PHE A 61 3.25 -9.80 10.39
N PRO A 62 3.24 -10.87 11.21
CA PRO A 62 2.40 -10.99 12.40
C PRO A 62 2.56 -9.82 13.39
N LEU A 63 3.77 -9.25 13.48
CA LEU A 63 4.02 -8.08 14.32
C LEU A 63 3.17 -6.85 13.90
N GLN A 64 2.79 -6.75 12.63
CA GLN A 64 1.94 -5.67 12.14
C GLN A 64 0.46 -6.07 12.18
N THR A 65 0.14 -7.25 11.62
CA THR A 65 -1.26 -7.68 11.46
C THR A 65 -1.98 -7.91 12.79
N ARG A 66 -1.28 -8.37 13.84
CA ARG A 66 -1.84 -8.51 15.20
C ARG A 66 -2.24 -7.18 15.83
N HIS A 67 -1.65 -6.08 15.38
CA HIS A 67 -2.00 -4.72 15.81
C HIS A 67 -2.97 -4.03 14.84
N GLY A 68 -3.58 -4.76 13.91
CA GLY A 68 -4.52 -4.21 12.93
C GLY A 68 -3.85 -3.35 11.85
N ARG A 69 -2.53 -3.49 11.64
CA ARG A 69 -1.75 -2.75 10.65
C ARG A 69 -1.48 -3.58 9.40
N GLY A 70 -1.10 -2.94 8.31
CA GLY A 70 -0.81 -3.63 7.06
C GLY A 70 -2.00 -4.45 6.58
N ALA A 71 -1.80 -5.73 6.25
CA ALA A 71 -2.90 -6.59 5.81
C ALA A 71 -3.99 -6.82 6.89
N GLY A 72 -3.69 -6.54 8.17
CA GLY A 72 -4.67 -6.57 9.25
C GLY A 72 -5.79 -5.53 9.11
N LEU A 73 -5.60 -4.47 8.31
CA LEU A 73 -6.65 -3.52 7.96
C LEU A 73 -7.75 -4.15 7.09
N LEU A 74 -7.41 -5.16 6.27
CA LEU A 74 -8.34 -5.78 5.32
C LEU A 74 -9.45 -6.60 6.00
N VAL A 75 -9.33 -6.86 7.30
CA VAL A 75 -10.36 -7.51 8.14
C VAL A 75 -11.06 -6.52 9.08
N ALA A 76 -10.81 -5.22 8.92
CA ALA A 76 -11.35 -4.16 9.77
C ALA A 76 -11.83 -2.96 8.91
N PRO A 77 -12.95 -3.07 8.17
CA PRO A 77 -13.45 -2.02 7.26
C PRO A 77 -13.61 -0.66 7.94
N ASP A 78 -14.09 -0.61 9.18
CA ASP A 78 -14.27 0.63 9.94
C ASP A 78 -12.95 1.42 10.06
N ARG A 79 -11.82 0.72 10.18
CA ARG A 79 -10.51 1.36 10.25
C ARG A 79 -10.06 1.93 8.90
N PHE A 80 -10.49 1.32 7.79
CA PHE A 80 -10.30 1.92 6.47
C PHE A 80 -11.07 3.24 6.34
N GLU A 81 -12.28 3.34 6.89
CA GLU A 81 -13.07 4.58 6.90
C GLU A 81 -12.39 5.68 7.73
N GLU A 82 -11.77 5.31 8.85
CA GLU A 82 -10.96 6.24 9.64
C GLU A 82 -9.77 6.79 8.82
N LEU A 83 -9.06 5.91 8.09
CA LEU A 83 -7.95 6.33 7.21
C LEU A 83 -8.46 7.27 6.10
N ALA A 84 -9.57 6.93 5.44
CA ALA A 84 -10.20 7.75 4.41
C ALA A 84 -10.54 9.16 4.94
N THR A 85 -11.05 9.22 6.17
CA THR A 85 -11.38 10.50 6.83
C THR A 85 -10.12 11.36 7.04
N VAL A 86 -9.01 10.78 7.47
CA VAL A 86 -7.73 11.50 7.64
C VAL A 86 -7.19 11.98 6.29
N MET A 87 -7.23 11.14 5.26
CA MET A 87 -6.77 11.50 3.91
C MET A 87 -7.57 12.68 3.34
N LYS A 88 -8.91 12.66 3.47
CA LYS A 88 -9.79 13.74 3.01
C LYS A 88 -9.54 15.08 3.70
N LYS A 89 -9.12 15.06 4.97
CA LYS A 89 -8.76 16.26 5.73
C LYS A 89 -7.41 16.85 5.32
N ASN A 90 -6.55 16.04 4.69
CA ASN A 90 -5.20 16.43 4.25
C ASN A 90 -5.13 16.51 2.71
N ASN A 91 -5.93 17.37 2.09
CA ASN A 91 -6.05 17.53 0.64
C ASN A 91 -4.80 18.15 -0.03
N ASP A 92 -3.85 18.62 0.74
CA ASP A 92 -2.53 19.08 0.33
C ASP A 92 -1.52 17.95 0.16
N ILE A 93 -1.90 16.71 0.52
CA ILE A 93 -1.08 15.50 0.38
C ILE A 93 -1.64 14.63 -0.74
N VAL A 94 -0.74 14.13 -1.59
CA VAL A 94 -1.05 13.11 -2.60
C VAL A 94 -0.86 11.73 -1.98
N PHE A 95 -1.95 10.99 -1.80
CA PHE A 95 -1.93 9.64 -1.22
C PHE A 95 -1.91 8.55 -2.28
N SER A 96 -1.22 7.45 -1.98
CA SER A 96 -1.36 6.15 -2.64
C SER A 96 -1.60 5.05 -1.61
N LEU A 97 -2.11 3.92 -2.05
CA LEU A 97 -2.39 2.76 -1.20
C LEU A 97 -1.69 1.53 -1.76
N LYS A 98 -0.91 0.81 -0.92
CA LYS A 98 -0.37 -0.49 -1.28
C LYS A 98 -1.05 -1.58 -0.45
N MET A 99 -1.70 -2.54 -1.13
CA MET A 99 -2.51 -3.56 -0.47
C MET A 99 -2.28 -4.97 -1.03
N ARG A 100 -2.88 -5.94 -0.35
CA ARG A 100 -3.07 -7.34 -0.79
C ARG A 100 -4.56 -7.63 -0.97
N LEU A 101 -4.88 -8.85 -1.44
CA LEU A 101 -6.27 -9.30 -1.61
C LEU A 101 -7.01 -9.44 -0.26
N GLY A 102 -6.30 -9.87 0.76
CA GLY A 102 -6.87 -10.10 2.08
C GLY A 102 -5.84 -10.58 3.07
N MET A 103 -6.28 -10.88 4.29
CA MET A 103 -5.49 -11.50 5.34
C MET A 103 -5.34 -13.00 5.09
N ASP A 104 -6.43 -13.71 4.91
CA ASP A 104 -6.55 -15.18 4.77
C ASP A 104 -7.55 -15.62 3.69
N ASP A 105 -8.31 -14.70 3.10
CA ASP A 105 -9.24 -14.92 2.00
C ASP A 105 -8.97 -13.91 0.87
N ALA A 106 -8.98 -14.38 -0.37
CA ALA A 106 -8.72 -13.58 -1.57
C ALA A 106 -9.86 -12.61 -1.94
N CYS A 107 -11.02 -12.72 -1.30
CA CYS A 107 -12.18 -11.86 -1.51
C CYS A 107 -12.32 -10.75 -0.43
N GLN A 108 -11.48 -10.72 0.59
CA GLN A 108 -11.61 -9.75 1.70
C GLN A 108 -11.50 -8.29 1.28
N TRP A 109 -10.78 -7.98 0.19
CA TRP A 109 -10.73 -6.64 -0.37
C TRP A 109 -12.11 -6.08 -0.74
N GLN A 110 -13.08 -6.95 -1.05
CA GLN A 110 -14.43 -6.55 -1.48
C GLN A 110 -15.16 -5.77 -0.38
N GLN A 111 -14.93 -6.09 0.90
CA GLN A 111 -15.55 -5.36 2.01
C GLN A 111 -14.97 -3.95 2.21
N CYS A 112 -13.84 -3.63 1.60
CA CYS A 112 -13.18 -2.33 1.69
C CYS A 112 -13.28 -1.51 0.38
N ILE A 113 -13.79 -2.09 -0.73
CA ILE A 113 -13.67 -1.49 -2.05
C ILE A 113 -14.42 -0.16 -2.18
N ASP A 114 -15.59 -0.03 -1.57
CA ASP A 114 -16.35 1.21 -1.63
C ASP A 114 -15.62 2.34 -0.90
N THR A 115 -15.06 2.06 0.27
CA THR A 115 -14.23 3.00 1.02
C THR A 115 -12.97 3.37 0.25
N ILE A 116 -12.28 2.37 -0.37
CA ILE A 116 -11.09 2.61 -1.19
C ILE A 116 -11.45 3.52 -2.37
N ASN A 117 -12.57 3.27 -3.05
CA ASN A 117 -13.03 4.07 -4.17
C ASN A 117 -13.43 5.52 -3.80
N ASP A 118 -13.69 5.77 -2.53
CA ASP A 118 -14.04 7.09 -1.97
C ASP A 118 -12.82 7.82 -1.36
N MET A 119 -11.66 7.15 -1.24
CA MET A 119 -10.39 7.76 -0.81
C MET A 119 -9.80 8.66 -1.90
N PRO A 120 -9.11 9.77 -1.56
CA PRO A 120 -8.42 10.62 -2.52
C PRO A 120 -7.05 10.02 -2.92
N LEU A 121 -7.07 8.88 -3.61
CA LEU A 121 -5.85 8.16 -4.00
C LEU A 121 -5.42 8.51 -5.43
N CYS A 122 -4.13 8.73 -5.64
CA CYS A 122 -3.58 8.87 -6.99
C CYS A 122 -3.42 7.52 -7.69
N HIS A 123 -3.21 6.45 -6.97
CA HIS A 123 -3.21 5.06 -7.46
C HIS A 123 -3.30 4.05 -6.31
N VAL A 124 -3.62 2.81 -6.66
CA VAL A 124 -3.57 1.65 -5.75
C VAL A 124 -2.58 0.64 -6.30
N VAL A 125 -1.64 0.19 -5.47
CA VAL A 125 -0.74 -0.92 -5.79
C VAL A 125 -1.31 -2.21 -5.21
N MET A 126 -1.73 -3.14 -6.08
CA MET A 126 -2.30 -4.42 -5.67
C MET A 126 -1.29 -5.55 -5.82
N HIS A 127 -1.02 -6.27 -4.71
CA HIS A 127 -0.30 -7.54 -4.72
C HIS A 127 -1.32 -8.68 -4.61
N PRO A 128 -1.59 -9.45 -5.69
CA PRO A 128 -2.67 -10.43 -5.71
C PRO A 128 -2.31 -11.75 -4.99
N ARG A 129 -1.99 -11.62 -3.72
CA ARG A 129 -1.82 -12.69 -2.72
C ARG A 129 -2.52 -12.31 -1.44
N ILE A 130 -2.95 -13.31 -0.67
CA ILE A 130 -3.36 -13.10 0.73
C ILE A 130 -2.12 -12.98 1.65
N ALA A 131 -2.30 -12.39 2.83
CA ALA A 131 -1.19 -12.15 3.75
C ALA A 131 -0.59 -13.45 4.30
N THR A 132 -1.41 -14.46 4.58
CA THR A 132 -0.96 -15.77 5.07
C THR A 132 -0.04 -16.51 4.11
N GLN A 133 -0.16 -16.28 2.81
CA GLN A 133 0.78 -16.79 1.79
C GLN A 133 2.18 -16.15 1.92
N GLN A 134 2.27 -14.93 2.49
CA GLN A 134 3.47 -14.11 2.47
C GLN A 134 4.02 -13.93 1.03
N TYR A 135 5.04 -14.73 0.66
CA TYR A 135 5.65 -14.72 -0.66
C TYR A 135 5.67 -16.12 -1.30
N LYS A 136 4.90 -17.06 -0.75
CA LYS A 136 4.79 -18.45 -1.22
C LYS A 136 3.56 -18.62 -2.12
N GLY A 137 3.59 -19.67 -2.94
CA GLY A 137 2.50 -19.97 -3.87
C GLY A 137 2.41 -18.94 -5.02
N GLU A 138 1.42 -19.10 -5.85
CA GLU A 138 1.20 -18.26 -7.02
C GLU A 138 0.34 -17.04 -6.68
N VAL A 139 0.45 -16.00 -7.50
CA VAL A 139 -0.45 -14.85 -7.50
C VAL A 139 -1.82 -15.26 -8.04
N CYS A 140 -2.89 -14.73 -7.47
CA CYS A 140 -4.25 -14.99 -7.93
C CYS A 140 -4.67 -13.94 -8.97
N LEU A 141 -4.40 -14.22 -10.25
CA LEU A 141 -4.73 -13.28 -11.32
C LEU A 141 -6.23 -13.10 -11.54
N SER A 142 -7.07 -14.12 -11.26
CA SER A 142 -8.53 -13.97 -11.34
C SER A 142 -9.07 -12.95 -10.33
N ALA A 143 -8.60 -13.01 -9.07
CA ALA A 143 -8.97 -12.02 -8.07
C ALA A 143 -8.40 -10.63 -8.39
N PHE A 144 -7.24 -10.57 -9.06
CA PHE A 144 -6.71 -9.29 -9.57
C PHE A 144 -7.60 -8.70 -10.67
N ASP A 145 -8.09 -9.54 -11.62
CA ASP A 145 -9.00 -9.11 -12.69
C ASP A 145 -10.31 -8.54 -12.13
N GLU A 146 -10.84 -9.17 -11.08
CA GLU A 146 -12.03 -8.69 -10.37
C GLU A 146 -11.76 -7.34 -9.67
N PHE A 147 -10.63 -7.24 -8.94
CA PHE A 147 -10.22 -6.00 -8.29
C PHE A 147 -10.02 -4.87 -9.30
N LEU A 148 -9.31 -5.14 -10.40
CA LEU A 148 -9.05 -4.16 -11.46
C LEU A 148 -10.35 -3.63 -12.10
N THR A 149 -11.41 -4.43 -12.10
CA THR A 149 -12.73 -4.04 -12.61
C THR A 149 -13.51 -3.20 -11.59
N ALA A 150 -13.37 -3.50 -10.30
CA ALA A 150 -14.10 -2.84 -9.22
C ALA A 150 -13.45 -1.53 -8.75
N CYS A 151 -12.12 -1.42 -8.86
CA CYS A 151 -11.36 -0.27 -8.40
C CYS A 151 -11.49 0.90 -9.38
N LYS A 152 -11.86 2.09 -8.88
CA LYS A 152 -12.02 3.32 -9.67
C LYS A 152 -10.71 4.10 -9.84
N HIS A 153 -9.68 3.77 -9.07
CA HIS A 153 -8.37 4.42 -9.15
C HIS A 153 -7.47 3.74 -10.18
N PRO A 154 -6.44 4.44 -10.69
CA PRO A 154 -5.36 3.80 -11.43
C PRO A 154 -4.75 2.66 -10.62
N VAL A 155 -4.64 1.45 -11.19
CA VAL A 155 -4.10 0.27 -10.50
C VAL A 155 -2.71 -0.06 -11.01
N VAL A 156 -1.79 -0.26 -10.08
CA VAL A 156 -0.42 -0.74 -10.32
C VAL A 156 -0.31 -2.19 -9.88
N TYR A 157 0.15 -3.07 -10.75
CA TYR A 157 0.37 -4.47 -10.42
C TYR A 157 1.68 -4.67 -9.65
N ASN A 158 1.66 -5.49 -8.61
CA ASN A 158 2.84 -5.90 -7.88
C ASN A 158 2.79 -7.41 -7.58
N GLY A 159 3.75 -8.17 -8.06
CA GLY A 159 3.85 -9.61 -7.76
C GLY A 159 4.77 -10.32 -8.73
N ASP A 160 5.78 -11.00 -8.21
CA ASP A 160 6.70 -11.92 -8.90
C ASP A 160 7.32 -11.42 -10.22
N ILE A 161 7.47 -10.12 -10.40
CA ILE A 161 8.12 -9.54 -11.57
C ILE A 161 9.63 -9.63 -11.36
N CYS A 162 10.30 -10.43 -12.19
CA CYS A 162 11.74 -10.68 -12.15
C CYS A 162 12.43 -10.51 -13.52
N SER A 163 11.66 -10.28 -14.60
CA SER A 163 12.17 -10.12 -15.96
C SER A 163 11.34 -9.11 -16.77
N VAL A 164 11.90 -8.66 -17.89
CA VAL A 164 11.23 -7.78 -18.85
C VAL A 164 10.12 -8.53 -19.57
N GLU A 165 10.27 -9.83 -19.80
CA GLU A 165 9.27 -10.69 -20.45
C GLU A 165 7.99 -10.76 -19.62
N GLU A 166 8.11 -10.83 -18.28
CA GLU A 166 6.95 -10.81 -17.38
C GLU A 166 6.23 -9.45 -17.42
N ILE A 167 6.97 -8.34 -17.55
CA ILE A 167 6.35 -7.01 -17.74
C ILE A 167 5.56 -6.99 -19.05
N LYS A 168 6.16 -7.45 -20.16
CA LYS A 168 5.49 -7.50 -21.46
C LYS A 168 4.23 -8.37 -21.42
N SER A 169 4.29 -9.51 -20.76
CA SER A 169 3.11 -10.38 -20.58
C SER A 169 1.98 -9.71 -19.82
N LEU A 170 2.31 -8.89 -18.81
CA LEU A 170 1.31 -8.07 -18.11
C LEU A 170 0.75 -6.97 -18.98
N GLU A 171 1.60 -6.30 -19.77
CA GLU A 171 1.16 -5.27 -20.75
C GLU A 171 0.26 -5.87 -21.84
N GLU A 172 0.61 -7.05 -22.38
CA GLU A 172 -0.23 -7.77 -23.35
C GLU A 172 -1.59 -8.17 -22.77
N ARG A 173 -1.62 -8.59 -21.49
CA ARG A 173 -2.85 -9.02 -20.82
C ARG A 173 -3.75 -7.86 -20.46
N TYR A 174 -3.21 -6.77 -19.96
CA TYR A 174 -3.99 -5.69 -19.32
C TYR A 174 -4.02 -4.39 -20.12
N GLY A 175 -3.00 -4.11 -20.92
CA GLY A 175 -2.90 -2.88 -21.71
C GLY A 175 -3.07 -1.62 -20.86
N GLU A 176 -3.85 -0.68 -21.38
CA GLU A 176 -4.14 0.61 -20.73
C GLU A 176 -4.97 0.50 -19.42
N ARG A 177 -5.50 -0.69 -19.11
CA ARG A 177 -6.20 -0.92 -17.84
C ARG A 177 -5.26 -0.90 -16.62
N LEU A 178 -3.95 -1.08 -16.85
CA LEU A 178 -2.93 -1.08 -15.83
C LEU A 178 -2.14 0.22 -15.87
N ALA A 179 -2.11 0.94 -14.73
CA ALA A 179 -1.36 2.21 -14.63
C ALA A 179 0.15 2.01 -14.57
N GLY A 180 0.62 0.79 -14.28
CA GLY A 180 2.02 0.44 -14.24
C GLY A 180 2.28 -0.84 -13.45
N VAL A 181 3.56 -1.12 -13.21
CA VAL A 181 4.02 -2.26 -12.43
C VAL A 181 4.98 -1.81 -11.32
N MET A 182 4.91 -2.49 -10.17
CA MET A 182 5.86 -2.30 -9.07
C MET A 182 6.75 -3.54 -8.95
N ILE A 183 8.04 -3.35 -9.13
CA ILE A 183 9.04 -4.41 -8.97
C ILE A 183 9.59 -4.36 -7.55
N GLY A 184 9.57 -5.48 -6.85
CA GLY A 184 10.12 -5.61 -5.51
C GLY A 184 11.42 -6.43 -5.52
N ARG A 185 11.34 -7.66 -5.02
CA ARG A 185 12.47 -8.59 -4.89
C ARG A 185 13.21 -8.88 -6.21
N GLY A 186 12.52 -8.81 -7.34
CA GLY A 186 13.11 -9.03 -8.66
C GLY A 186 14.25 -8.06 -8.95
N LEU A 187 14.08 -6.77 -8.60
CA LEU A 187 15.12 -5.76 -8.79
C LEU A 187 16.36 -5.99 -7.91
N LEU A 188 16.15 -6.54 -6.69
CA LEU A 188 17.28 -6.87 -5.79
C LEU A 188 18.04 -8.13 -6.22
N ALA A 189 17.34 -9.07 -6.87
CA ALA A 189 17.93 -10.32 -7.35
C ALA A 189 18.68 -10.15 -8.68
N ARG A 190 18.23 -9.22 -9.51
CA ARG A 190 18.80 -8.90 -10.85
C ARG A 190 18.65 -7.41 -11.11
N PRO A 191 19.58 -6.57 -10.55
CA PRO A 191 19.55 -5.11 -10.70
C PRO A 191 19.82 -4.65 -12.13
#